data_b0d33421e25acaf9d2ac7a374770b3d3
#
_entry.id   b0d33421e25acaf9d2ac7a374770b3d3
#
_cell.length_a   1.000
_cell.length_b   1.000
_cell.length_c   1.000
_cell.angle_alpha   90.00
_cell.angle_beta   90.00
_cell.angle_gamma   90.00
#
_symmetry.space_group_name_H-M   'P 1'
#
loop_
_entity.id
_entity.type
_entity.pdbx_description
1 polymer ?
#
loop_
_entity_poly.entity_id
_entity_poly.type
_entity_poly.pdbx_seq_one_letter_code
_entity_poly.pdbx_strand_id
1 'polypeptide(L)'
;MEVQTKNQIEYQKITVPTGRKVNYVHQGEGNAVVMVHGLAASLHDWDDLLPEVAAAGYAGYALDLLGHGESEKPEHTREYSVENAYADLSAWIDSLAISFPMTLIGHSLGGGLSMLYAYRNPERVKALVLVNPFYSMGQLPLILQGMFKHQLINTTLIDRTPYRVFRFFVDMTSFSGYIGNRETHVLPEHVRYQTALDYKRASSGIYNIPRTLHPIDLSLPRITQPTLLLWGGRDQTLSPDSFPTLAEKLPNLKKTHKFPICGHVPHQCHPNNLNPIVLNFLQSASAMM
;
A
#
# COMPACT_ATOMS: atom_id res chain seq x y z
N MET A 1 3.54 -25.78 -30.41
CA MET A 1 3.92 -25.12 -29.13
C MET A 1 3.56 -23.66 -29.31
N GLU A 2 2.35 -23.28 -28.91
CA GLU A 2 1.95 -21.86 -28.87
C GLU A 2 2.75 -21.17 -27.76
N VAL A 3 3.49 -20.16 -28.15
CA VAL A 3 4.12 -19.22 -27.23
C VAL A 3 2.97 -18.46 -26.57
N GLN A 4 2.67 -18.79 -25.31
CA GLN A 4 1.81 -17.94 -24.49
C GLN A 4 2.42 -16.54 -24.51
N THR A 5 1.79 -15.64 -25.22
CA THR A 5 2.04 -14.21 -25.13
C THR A 5 1.90 -13.83 -23.65
N LYS A 6 3.01 -13.46 -23.01
CA LYS A 6 2.98 -12.79 -21.71
C LYS A 6 1.96 -11.65 -21.85
N ASN A 7 0.84 -11.71 -21.11
CA ASN A 7 -0.10 -10.61 -21.02
C ASN A 7 0.69 -9.36 -20.67
N GLN A 8 0.87 -8.47 -21.62
CA GLN A 8 1.48 -7.17 -21.36
C GLN A 8 0.54 -6.44 -20.41
N ILE A 9 1.08 -6.07 -19.25
CA ILE A 9 0.37 -5.21 -18.29
C ILE A 9 0.13 -3.88 -19.00
N GLU A 10 -1.13 -3.52 -19.23
CA GLU A 10 -1.51 -2.25 -19.86
C GLU A 10 -1.81 -1.23 -18.78
N TYR A 11 -0.97 -0.19 -18.71
CA TYR A 11 -1.19 0.95 -17.82
C TYR A 11 -2.24 1.88 -18.42
N GLN A 12 -3.18 2.29 -17.59
CA GLN A 12 -4.28 3.14 -17.98
C GLN A 12 -4.24 4.45 -17.18
N LYS A 13 -4.72 5.55 -17.80
CA LYS A 13 -4.86 6.84 -17.13
C LYS A 13 -6.28 7.34 -17.28
N ILE A 14 -6.89 7.74 -16.19
CA ILE A 14 -8.24 8.29 -16.14
C ILE A 14 -8.24 9.64 -15.42
N THR A 15 -9.05 10.58 -15.89
CA THR A 15 -9.34 11.81 -15.12
C THR A 15 -10.56 11.53 -14.26
N VAL A 16 -10.37 11.58 -12.94
CA VAL A 16 -11.43 11.32 -11.96
C VAL A 16 -12.27 12.59 -11.69
N PRO A 17 -13.48 12.48 -11.08
CA PRO A 17 -14.34 13.63 -10.79
C PRO A 17 -13.71 14.75 -9.97
N THR A 18 -12.66 14.49 -9.21
CA THR A 18 -11.88 15.53 -8.52
C THR A 18 -11.05 16.41 -9.48
N GLY A 19 -11.04 16.07 -10.78
CA GLY A 19 -10.26 16.74 -11.83
C GLY A 19 -8.83 16.21 -11.97
N ARG A 20 -8.44 15.23 -11.17
CA ARG A 20 -7.08 14.69 -11.13
C ARG A 20 -6.89 13.51 -12.07
N LYS A 21 -5.67 13.34 -12.58
CA LYS A 21 -5.27 12.21 -13.41
C LYS A 21 -4.72 11.10 -12.53
N VAL A 22 -5.33 9.92 -12.60
CA VAL A 22 -4.92 8.71 -11.87
C VAL A 22 -4.39 7.68 -12.86
N ASN A 23 -3.18 7.19 -12.61
CA ASN A 23 -2.58 6.07 -13.33
C ASN A 23 -2.94 4.78 -12.58
N TYR A 24 -3.30 3.74 -13.33
CA TYR A 24 -3.64 2.44 -12.74
C TYR A 24 -3.41 1.30 -13.72
N VAL A 25 -3.48 0.09 -13.22
CA VAL A 25 -3.45 -1.16 -13.97
C VAL A 25 -4.63 -2.03 -13.57
N HIS A 26 -5.17 -2.75 -14.52
CA HIS A 26 -6.21 -3.77 -14.31
C HIS A 26 -5.77 -5.10 -14.92
N GLN A 27 -6.07 -6.20 -14.22
CA GLN A 27 -5.78 -7.54 -14.70
C GLN A 27 -6.83 -8.54 -14.19
N GLY A 28 -7.27 -9.46 -15.06
CA GLY A 28 -8.23 -10.50 -14.73
C GLY A 28 -9.69 -10.04 -14.77
N GLU A 29 -10.59 -10.97 -14.46
CA GLU A 29 -12.04 -10.78 -14.44
C GLU A 29 -12.64 -11.42 -13.19
N GLY A 30 -13.83 -11.01 -12.77
CA GLY A 30 -14.54 -11.54 -11.60
C GLY A 30 -14.74 -10.50 -10.50
N ASN A 31 -14.78 -10.94 -9.24
CA ASN A 31 -14.96 -10.05 -8.10
C ASN A 31 -13.77 -9.09 -7.96
N ALA A 32 -14.08 -7.80 -7.74
CA ALA A 32 -13.06 -6.77 -7.70
C ALA A 32 -12.17 -6.87 -6.45
N VAL A 33 -10.87 -6.76 -6.68
CA VAL A 33 -9.82 -6.62 -5.66
C VAL A 33 -9.02 -5.38 -5.98
N VAL A 34 -9.12 -4.36 -5.13
CA VAL A 34 -8.45 -3.07 -5.29
C VAL A 34 -7.23 -3.01 -4.37
N MET A 35 -6.08 -2.70 -4.93
CA MET A 35 -4.77 -2.69 -4.27
C MET A 35 -4.22 -1.28 -4.16
N VAL A 36 -3.90 -0.85 -2.93
CA VAL A 36 -3.47 0.52 -2.60
C VAL A 36 -2.09 0.49 -1.95
N HIS A 37 -1.11 1.10 -2.62
CA HIS A 37 0.29 1.10 -2.20
C HIS A 37 0.60 2.05 -1.03
N GLY A 38 1.82 1.97 -0.51
CA GLY A 38 2.32 2.78 0.60
C GLY A 38 2.81 4.17 0.20
N LEU A 39 3.18 4.98 1.23
CA LEU A 39 3.78 6.30 1.03
C LEU A 39 5.09 6.18 0.26
N ALA A 40 5.28 7.04 -0.73
CA ALA A 40 6.40 7.09 -1.67
C ALA A 40 6.51 5.90 -2.65
N ALA A 41 5.74 4.83 -2.48
CA ALA A 41 5.70 3.69 -3.39
C ALA A 41 4.87 3.98 -4.67
N SER A 42 4.52 2.97 -5.41
CA SER A 42 3.67 3.04 -6.60
C SER A 42 2.86 1.75 -6.75
N LEU A 43 2.07 1.64 -7.81
CA LEU A 43 1.36 0.40 -8.16
C LEU A 43 2.29 -0.82 -8.33
N HIS A 44 3.60 -0.60 -8.53
CA HIS A 44 4.63 -1.66 -8.57
C HIS A 44 4.81 -2.42 -7.25
N ASP A 45 4.27 -1.93 -6.13
CA ASP A 45 4.15 -2.70 -4.89
C ASP A 45 3.44 -4.06 -5.12
N TRP A 46 2.61 -4.14 -6.17
CA TRP A 46 1.71 -5.26 -6.44
C TRP A 46 2.10 -6.12 -7.64
N ASP A 47 3.28 -5.90 -8.23
CA ASP A 47 3.74 -6.63 -9.43
C ASP A 47 3.74 -8.15 -9.26
N ASP A 48 4.01 -8.64 -8.03
CA ASP A 48 3.99 -10.08 -7.72
C ASP A 48 2.59 -10.60 -7.34
N LEU A 49 1.73 -9.78 -6.75
CA LEU A 49 0.41 -10.23 -6.26
C LEU A 49 -0.70 -10.08 -7.31
N LEU A 50 -0.68 -9.01 -8.09
CA LEU A 50 -1.73 -8.71 -9.06
C LEU A 50 -1.95 -9.82 -10.09
N PRO A 51 -0.89 -10.41 -10.71
CA PRO A 51 -1.06 -11.52 -11.64
C PRO A 51 -1.65 -12.78 -10.98
N GLU A 52 -1.30 -13.06 -9.73
CA GLU A 52 -1.82 -14.22 -9.00
C GLU A 52 -3.28 -14.05 -8.60
N VAL A 53 -3.69 -12.83 -8.23
CA VAL A 53 -5.10 -12.48 -7.98
C VAL A 53 -5.92 -12.65 -9.24
N ALA A 54 -5.40 -12.19 -10.39
CA ALA A 54 -6.05 -12.39 -11.70
C ALA A 54 -6.16 -13.87 -12.07
N ALA A 55 -5.09 -14.65 -11.89
CA ALA A 55 -5.08 -16.09 -12.16
C ALA A 55 -6.03 -16.88 -11.24
N ALA A 56 -6.32 -16.34 -10.04
CA ALA A 56 -7.28 -16.91 -9.10
C ALA A 56 -8.76 -16.56 -9.41
N GLY A 57 -9.03 -15.86 -10.53
CA GLY A 57 -10.39 -15.53 -10.99
C GLY A 57 -10.97 -14.26 -10.35
N TYR A 58 -10.13 -13.31 -10.00
CA TYR A 58 -10.52 -11.98 -9.52
C TYR A 58 -10.13 -10.90 -10.53
N ALA A 59 -10.89 -9.80 -10.54
CA ALA A 59 -10.53 -8.57 -11.24
C ALA A 59 -9.64 -7.72 -10.32
N GLY A 60 -8.33 -7.77 -10.50
CA GLY A 60 -7.36 -7.00 -9.73
C GLY A 60 -7.15 -5.61 -10.32
N TYR A 61 -7.13 -4.59 -9.46
CA TYR A 61 -6.88 -3.19 -9.80
C TYR A 61 -5.81 -2.64 -8.87
N ALA A 62 -4.78 -2.01 -9.42
CA ALA A 62 -3.77 -1.29 -8.65
C ALA A 62 -3.60 0.11 -9.22
N LEU A 63 -3.55 1.14 -8.34
CA LEU A 63 -3.42 2.54 -8.76
C LEU A 63 -2.12 3.14 -8.23
N ASP A 64 -1.71 4.25 -8.83
CA ASP A 64 -0.80 5.21 -8.22
C ASP A 64 -1.61 6.27 -7.47
N LEU A 65 -1.37 6.42 -6.17
CA LEU A 65 -1.98 7.48 -5.35
C LEU A 65 -1.53 8.87 -5.82
N LEU A 66 -2.28 9.91 -5.43
CA LEU A 66 -1.91 11.29 -5.66
C LEU A 66 -0.46 11.58 -5.24
N GLY A 67 0.32 12.16 -6.15
CA GLY A 67 1.72 12.49 -5.91
C GLY A 67 2.70 11.34 -6.12
N HIS A 68 2.24 10.15 -6.48
CA HIS A 68 3.03 8.95 -6.63
C HIS A 68 3.06 8.47 -8.09
N GLY A 69 4.02 7.61 -8.41
CA GLY A 69 4.14 6.95 -9.71
C GLY A 69 3.91 7.90 -10.88
N GLU A 70 2.98 7.54 -11.76
CA GLU A 70 2.59 8.30 -12.95
C GLU A 70 1.26 9.06 -12.77
N SER A 71 0.68 9.07 -11.56
CA SER A 71 -0.48 9.90 -11.22
C SER A 71 -0.10 11.36 -11.07
N GLU A 72 -1.10 12.23 -11.03
CA GLU A 72 -0.91 13.68 -10.90
C GLU A 72 -0.14 14.05 -9.64
N LYS A 73 0.74 15.04 -9.77
CA LYS A 73 1.62 15.57 -8.71
C LYS A 73 1.36 17.05 -8.53
N PRO A 74 0.37 17.45 -7.70
CA PRO A 74 0.11 18.86 -7.41
C PRO A 74 1.33 19.61 -6.87
N GLU A 75 1.47 20.86 -7.23
CA GLU A 75 2.61 21.69 -6.82
C GLU A 75 2.53 22.08 -5.33
N HIS A 76 1.32 22.28 -4.83
CA HIS A 76 1.13 22.82 -3.48
C HIS A 76 1.06 21.72 -2.43
N THR A 77 1.95 21.75 -1.44
CA THR A 77 2.02 20.79 -0.32
C THR A 77 0.69 20.66 0.43
N ARG A 78 -0.12 21.71 0.51
CA ARG A 78 -1.45 21.68 1.16
C ARG A 78 -2.44 20.69 0.50
N GLU A 79 -2.20 20.31 -0.75
CA GLU A 79 -3.04 19.37 -1.48
C GLU A 79 -2.79 17.93 -1.06
N TYR A 80 -1.70 17.67 -0.36
CA TYR A 80 -1.32 16.35 0.12
C TYR A 80 -1.81 16.15 1.57
N SER A 81 -2.98 15.58 1.69
CA SER A 81 -3.60 15.20 2.97
C SER A 81 -4.27 13.83 2.85
N VAL A 82 -4.55 13.19 3.98
CA VAL A 82 -5.34 11.95 4.00
C VAL A 82 -6.70 12.14 3.35
N GLU A 83 -7.36 13.28 3.60
CA GLU A 83 -8.68 13.57 3.02
C GLU A 83 -8.63 13.70 1.49
N ASN A 84 -7.62 14.39 0.94
CA ASN A 84 -7.49 14.49 -0.52
C ASN A 84 -7.08 13.15 -1.14
N ALA A 85 -6.14 12.41 -0.52
CA ALA A 85 -5.78 11.07 -0.99
C ALA A 85 -6.98 10.11 -0.94
N TYR A 86 -7.81 10.20 0.09
CA TYR A 86 -9.06 9.45 0.19
C TYR A 86 -10.07 9.89 -0.90
N ALA A 87 -10.25 11.19 -1.12
CA ALA A 87 -11.18 11.70 -2.12
C ALA A 87 -10.81 11.23 -3.53
N ASP A 88 -9.53 11.27 -3.88
CA ASP A 88 -9.03 10.81 -5.18
C ASP A 88 -9.16 9.28 -5.32
N LEU A 89 -8.84 8.51 -4.27
CA LEU A 89 -9.05 7.06 -4.23
C LEU A 89 -10.53 6.70 -4.42
N SER A 90 -11.43 7.36 -3.68
CA SER A 90 -12.87 7.14 -3.79
C SER A 90 -13.40 7.49 -5.18
N ALA A 91 -13.01 8.66 -5.71
CA ALA A 91 -13.40 9.10 -7.03
C ALA A 91 -12.87 8.17 -8.14
N TRP A 92 -11.66 7.61 -7.97
CA TRP A 92 -11.13 6.62 -8.90
C TRP A 92 -11.93 5.31 -8.84
N ILE A 93 -12.21 4.79 -7.64
CA ILE A 93 -13.05 3.59 -7.48
C ILE A 93 -14.43 3.79 -8.10
N ASP A 94 -15.04 4.98 -7.93
CA ASP A 94 -16.34 5.33 -8.51
C ASP A 94 -16.30 5.40 -10.04
N SER A 95 -15.12 5.68 -10.61
CA SER A 95 -14.92 5.75 -12.07
C SER A 95 -14.67 4.39 -12.71
N LEU A 96 -14.44 3.35 -11.91
CA LEU A 96 -14.27 1.98 -12.41
C LEU A 96 -15.64 1.30 -12.57
N ALA A 97 -15.79 0.53 -13.65
CA ALA A 97 -16.97 -0.30 -13.89
C ALA A 97 -16.89 -1.62 -13.08
N ILE A 98 -16.79 -1.52 -11.75
CA ILE A 98 -16.66 -2.69 -10.86
C ILE A 98 -17.94 -3.00 -10.10
N SER A 99 -18.12 -4.28 -9.77
CA SER A 99 -19.21 -4.72 -8.91
C SER A 99 -18.83 -4.58 -7.43
N PHE A 100 -19.79 -4.14 -6.62
CA PHE A 100 -19.65 -4.11 -5.16
C PHE A 100 -20.41 -5.26 -4.49
N PRO A 101 -20.00 -5.70 -3.29
CA PRO A 101 -18.84 -5.25 -2.53
C PRO A 101 -17.50 -5.80 -3.07
N MET A 102 -16.45 -4.99 -3.01
CA MET A 102 -15.07 -5.34 -3.40
C MET A 102 -14.19 -5.68 -2.20
N THR A 103 -13.05 -6.33 -2.44
CA THR A 103 -11.99 -6.46 -1.42
C THR A 103 -10.93 -5.37 -1.60
N LEU A 104 -10.50 -4.77 -0.50
CA LEU A 104 -9.37 -3.83 -0.48
C LEU A 104 -8.13 -4.51 0.08
N ILE A 105 -6.99 -4.35 -0.61
CA ILE A 105 -5.66 -4.74 -0.14
C ILE A 105 -4.85 -3.45 -0.01
N GLY A 106 -4.34 -3.15 1.17
CA GLY A 106 -3.59 -1.92 1.38
C GLY A 106 -2.28 -2.13 2.11
N HIS A 107 -1.21 -1.52 1.59
CA HIS A 107 0.11 -1.49 2.20
C HIS A 107 0.35 -0.13 2.87
N SER A 108 0.87 -0.11 4.10
CA SER A 108 1.29 1.11 4.80
C SER A 108 0.22 2.22 4.75
N LEU A 109 0.47 3.36 4.14
CA LEU A 109 -0.52 4.44 3.93
C LEU A 109 -1.76 3.92 3.21
N GLY A 110 -1.58 3.08 2.18
CA GLY A 110 -2.69 2.44 1.46
C GLY A 110 -3.55 1.56 2.36
N GLY A 111 -2.94 0.90 3.35
CA GLY A 111 -3.66 0.17 4.40
C GLY A 111 -4.53 1.10 5.26
N GLY A 112 -3.99 2.26 5.64
CA GLY A 112 -4.75 3.29 6.35
C GLY A 112 -5.91 3.83 5.54
N LEU A 113 -5.67 4.17 4.26
CA LEU A 113 -6.72 4.66 3.35
C LEU A 113 -7.79 3.59 3.09
N SER A 114 -7.40 2.31 2.99
CA SER A 114 -8.34 1.19 2.84
C SER A 114 -9.25 1.03 4.06
N MET A 115 -8.70 1.18 5.26
CA MET A 115 -9.48 1.20 6.50
C MET A 115 -10.45 2.38 6.56
N LEU A 116 -10.00 3.57 6.19
CA LEU A 116 -10.86 4.76 6.14
C LEU A 116 -11.98 4.60 5.10
N TYR A 117 -11.67 4.01 3.94
CA TYR A 117 -12.66 3.73 2.91
C TYR A 117 -13.71 2.73 3.40
N ALA A 118 -13.29 1.64 4.03
CA ALA A 118 -14.19 0.63 4.58
C ALA A 118 -15.09 1.19 5.70
N TYR A 119 -14.57 2.10 6.50
CA TYR A 119 -15.34 2.81 7.52
C TYR A 119 -16.41 3.73 6.92
N ARG A 120 -16.06 4.48 5.87
CA ARG A 120 -16.98 5.46 5.24
C ARG A 120 -17.98 4.83 4.27
N ASN A 121 -17.66 3.65 3.71
CA ASN A 121 -18.47 2.94 2.72
C ASN A 121 -18.57 1.44 3.08
N PRO A 122 -19.14 1.10 4.25
CA PRO A 122 -19.09 -0.27 4.77
C PRO A 122 -19.80 -1.28 3.85
N GLU A 123 -20.83 -0.88 3.13
CA GLU A 123 -21.60 -1.72 2.19
C GLU A 123 -20.83 -2.02 0.89
N ARG A 124 -19.82 -1.23 0.58
CA ARG A 124 -19.01 -1.37 -0.66
C ARG A 124 -17.78 -2.24 -0.46
N VAL A 125 -17.41 -2.56 0.79
CA VAL A 125 -16.20 -3.32 1.12
C VAL A 125 -16.55 -4.66 1.74
N LYS A 126 -16.20 -5.73 1.03
CA LYS A 126 -16.41 -7.11 1.44
C LYS A 126 -15.43 -7.57 2.50
N ALA A 127 -14.16 -7.24 2.31
CA ALA A 127 -13.06 -7.66 3.17
C ALA A 127 -11.87 -6.72 3.05
N LEU A 128 -10.98 -6.76 4.05
CA LEU A 128 -9.72 -6.02 4.10
C LEU A 128 -8.52 -6.95 4.22
N VAL A 129 -7.49 -6.69 3.43
CA VAL A 129 -6.15 -7.24 3.63
C VAL A 129 -5.21 -6.08 3.92
N LEU A 130 -4.65 -6.06 5.09
CA LEU A 130 -3.81 -4.97 5.59
C LEU A 130 -2.37 -5.47 5.73
N VAL A 131 -1.45 -4.84 5.01
CA VAL A 131 -0.02 -5.16 5.02
C VAL A 131 0.74 -4.00 5.66
N ASN A 132 1.30 -4.19 6.84
CA ASN A 132 2.00 -3.13 7.60
C ASN A 132 1.23 -1.80 7.62
N PRO A 133 -0.07 -1.75 7.97
CA PRO A 133 -0.90 -0.56 7.76
C PRO A 133 -0.46 0.62 8.63
N PHE A 134 -0.41 1.81 8.01
CA PHE A 134 -0.08 3.07 8.69
C PHE A 134 -1.36 3.81 9.07
N TYR A 135 -1.68 3.84 10.36
CA TYR A 135 -2.93 4.41 10.87
C TYR A 135 -2.73 5.55 11.89
N SER A 136 -1.50 5.67 12.44
CA SER A 136 -1.21 6.69 13.46
C SER A 136 0.27 7.11 13.40
N MET A 137 0.53 8.38 13.61
CA MET A 137 1.89 8.91 13.75
C MET A 137 2.67 8.24 14.89
N GLY A 138 1.99 7.72 15.91
CA GLY A 138 2.60 7.01 17.02
C GLY A 138 3.29 5.70 16.62
N GLN A 139 3.02 5.17 15.42
CA GLN A 139 3.71 3.98 14.90
C GLN A 139 5.14 4.27 14.43
N LEU A 140 5.43 5.53 14.09
CA LEU A 140 6.75 5.94 13.60
C LEU A 140 7.77 6.02 14.75
N PRO A 141 9.05 5.68 14.50
CA PRO A 141 10.15 6.05 15.38
C PRO A 141 10.16 7.56 15.68
N LEU A 142 10.54 7.96 16.91
CA LEU A 142 10.52 9.37 17.34
C LEU A 142 11.27 10.32 16.40
N ILE A 143 12.37 9.86 15.79
CA ILE A 143 13.13 10.63 14.82
C ILE A 143 12.27 10.93 13.59
N LEU A 144 11.59 9.94 13.03
CA LEU A 144 10.71 10.13 11.88
C LEU A 144 9.50 10.98 12.24
N GLN A 145 8.91 10.81 13.42
CA GLN A 145 7.84 11.71 13.90
C GLN A 145 8.30 13.17 13.89
N GLY A 146 9.50 13.44 14.41
CA GLY A 146 10.11 14.77 14.38
C GLY A 146 10.34 15.30 12.97
N MET A 147 10.88 14.45 12.10
CA MET A 147 11.13 14.82 10.69
C MET A 147 9.84 15.19 9.96
N PHE A 148 8.76 14.43 10.12
CA PHE A 148 7.46 14.76 9.53
C PHE A 148 6.86 16.00 10.17
N LYS A 149 6.88 16.13 11.49
CA LYS A 149 6.32 17.26 12.23
C LYS A 149 6.97 18.59 11.80
N HIS A 150 8.27 18.60 11.60
CA HIS A 150 9.04 19.79 11.24
C HIS A 150 9.30 19.95 9.74
N GLN A 151 8.67 19.12 8.88
CA GLN A 151 8.83 19.15 7.42
C GLN A 151 10.30 19.06 6.95
N LEU A 152 11.11 18.28 7.68
CA LEU A 152 12.53 18.12 7.35
C LEU A 152 12.74 17.22 6.13
N ILE A 153 11.76 16.33 5.82
CA ILE A 153 11.75 15.57 4.59
C ILE A 153 11.09 16.44 3.52
N ASN A 154 11.89 16.92 2.59
CA ASN A 154 11.45 17.81 1.53
C ASN A 154 12.16 17.52 0.20
N THR A 155 11.71 18.17 -0.88
CA THR A 155 12.30 18.04 -2.22
C THR A 155 13.81 18.20 -2.21
N THR A 156 14.30 19.23 -1.56
CA THR A 156 15.72 19.55 -1.57
C THR A 156 16.57 18.42 -1.03
N LEU A 157 16.12 17.77 0.04
CA LEU A 157 16.83 16.62 0.62
C LEU A 157 16.78 15.41 -0.31
N ILE A 158 15.58 15.07 -0.82
CA ILE A 158 15.36 13.90 -1.66
C ILE A 158 16.04 14.08 -3.02
N ASP A 159 15.85 15.23 -3.67
CA ASP A 159 16.36 15.48 -5.02
C ASP A 159 17.88 15.56 -5.04
N ARG A 160 18.49 16.17 -4.02
CA ARG A 160 19.96 16.31 -3.92
C ARG A 160 20.67 15.05 -3.44
N THR A 161 19.97 14.09 -2.83
CA THR A 161 20.58 12.84 -2.40
C THR A 161 20.94 11.99 -3.61
N PRO A 162 22.21 11.63 -3.84
CA PRO A 162 22.60 10.74 -4.93
C PRO A 162 21.83 9.41 -4.85
N TYR A 163 21.43 8.86 -6.02
CA TYR A 163 20.62 7.65 -6.08
C TYR A 163 21.16 6.48 -5.25
N ARG A 164 22.49 6.24 -5.27
CA ARG A 164 23.12 5.15 -4.51
C ARG A 164 22.95 5.32 -3.00
N VAL A 165 23.05 6.56 -2.50
CA VAL A 165 22.86 6.88 -1.07
C VAL A 165 21.39 6.74 -0.71
N PHE A 166 20.50 7.27 -1.54
CA PHE A 166 19.06 7.18 -1.36
C PHE A 166 18.59 5.72 -1.33
N ARG A 167 19.05 4.90 -2.29
CA ARG A 167 18.78 3.48 -2.35
C ARG A 167 19.25 2.74 -1.09
N PHE A 168 20.42 3.07 -0.56
CA PHE A 168 20.90 2.47 0.69
C PHE A 168 19.93 2.70 1.85
N PHE A 169 19.37 3.92 1.97
CA PHE A 169 18.35 4.21 2.98
C PHE A 169 17.05 3.44 2.75
N VAL A 170 16.60 3.31 1.50
CA VAL A 170 15.41 2.52 1.15
C VAL A 170 15.65 1.04 1.49
N ASP A 171 16.79 0.48 1.15
CA ASP A 171 17.16 -0.89 1.49
C ASP A 171 17.14 -1.12 3.02
N MET A 172 17.63 -0.16 3.80
CA MET A 172 17.64 -0.27 5.26
C MET A 172 16.24 -0.18 5.87
N THR A 173 15.41 0.74 5.39
CA THR A 173 14.11 1.02 6.01
C THR A 173 13.02 0.07 5.53
N SER A 174 12.95 -0.18 4.21
CA SER A 174 11.89 -0.98 3.61
C SER A 174 12.15 -2.48 3.69
N PHE A 175 13.42 -2.89 3.52
CA PHE A 175 13.78 -4.32 3.45
C PHE A 175 14.41 -4.89 4.73
N SER A 176 14.22 -4.25 5.88
CA SER A 176 14.66 -4.68 7.24
C SER A 176 16.16 -4.68 7.52
N GLY A 177 16.83 -3.74 6.99
CA GLY A 177 18.25 -3.58 7.29
C GLY A 177 19.12 -4.53 6.49
N TYR A 178 19.71 -3.97 5.51
CA TYR A 178 20.75 -4.56 4.69
C TYR A 178 21.96 -5.06 5.52
N ILE A 179 22.16 -4.47 6.69
CA ILE A 179 23.31 -4.77 7.54
C ILE A 179 23.04 -6.02 8.36
N GLY A 180 23.60 -7.14 7.91
CA GLY A 180 23.68 -8.39 8.67
C GLY A 180 22.60 -9.43 8.44
N ASN A 181 21.65 -9.21 7.54
CA ASN A 181 20.65 -10.23 7.20
C ASN A 181 20.87 -10.77 5.78
N ARG A 182 21.36 -12.03 5.69
CA ARG A 182 21.63 -12.68 4.39
C ARG A 182 20.35 -12.94 3.57
N GLU A 183 19.18 -12.99 4.20
CA GLU A 183 17.93 -13.28 3.53
C GLU A 183 17.38 -12.10 2.73
N THR A 184 17.69 -10.86 3.14
CA THR A 184 17.36 -9.67 2.33
C THR A 184 18.22 -9.51 1.08
N HIS A 185 19.32 -10.26 0.97
CA HIS A 185 20.13 -10.32 -0.25
C HIS A 185 19.50 -11.15 -1.37
N VAL A 186 18.39 -11.84 -1.07
CA VAL A 186 17.66 -12.67 -2.04
C VAL A 186 16.69 -11.86 -2.88
N LEU A 187 16.40 -10.62 -2.50
CA LEU A 187 15.52 -9.76 -3.31
C LEU A 187 16.13 -9.51 -4.68
N PRO A 188 15.35 -9.74 -5.75
CA PRO A 188 15.79 -9.43 -7.10
C PRO A 188 16.21 -7.96 -7.22
N GLU A 189 17.33 -7.74 -7.90
CA GLU A 189 17.88 -6.39 -8.08
C GLU A 189 16.87 -5.43 -8.72
N HIS A 190 16.03 -5.92 -9.63
CA HIS A 190 15.01 -5.11 -10.29
C HIS A 190 13.93 -4.61 -9.31
N VAL A 191 13.52 -5.42 -8.32
CA VAL A 191 12.55 -5.01 -7.28
C VAL A 191 13.15 -3.88 -6.44
N ARG A 192 14.38 -4.06 -5.94
CA ARG A 192 15.09 -3.05 -5.15
C ARG A 192 15.32 -1.76 -5.92
N TYR A 193 15.66 -1.90 -7.21
CA TYR A 193 15.85 -0.76 -8.11
C TYR A 193 14.54 -0.01 -8.32
N GLN A 194 13.47 -0.72 -8.65
CA GLN A 194 12.15 -0.12 -8.89
C GLN A 194 11.63 0.60 -7.65
N THR A 195 11.65 -0.05 -6.49
CA THR A 195 11.19 0.55 -5.22
C THR A 195 11.95 1.86 -4.91
N ALA A 196 13.29 1.85 -5.03
CA ALA A 196 14.07 3.06 -4.78
C ALA A 196 13.79 4.17 -5.82
N LEU A 197 13.52 3.78 -7.07
CA LEU A 197 13.18 4.71 -8.14
C LEU A 197 11.82 5.37 -7.89
N ASP A 198 10.81 4.59 -7.49
CA ASP A 198 9.47 5.07 -7.20
C ASP A 198 9.48 6.05 -6.02
N TYR A 199 10.17 5.68 -4.95
CA TYR A 199 10.35 6.55 -3.77
C TYR A 199 11.02 7.88 -4.13
N LYS A 200 12.01 7.85 -5.02
CA LYS A 200 12.70 9.08 -5.45
C LYS A 200 11.87 9.93 -6.41
N ARG A 201 10.98 9.32 -7.19
CA ARG A 201 10.12 10.01 -8.17
C ARG A 201 8.83 10.56 -7.58
N ALA A 202 8.43 10.09 -6.41
CA ALA A 202 7.26 10.62 -5.73
C ALA A 202 7.42 12.12 -5.43
N SER A 203 6.30 12.86 -5.49
CA SER A 203 6.31 14.27 -5.08
C SER A 203 6.70 14.41 -3.62
N SER A 204 7.54 15.37 -3.29
CA SER A 204 7.85 15.66 -1.89
C SER A 204 6.66 16.15 -1.07
N GLY A 205 5.61 16.63 -1.73
CA GLY A 205 4.37 17.02 -1.08
C GLY A 205 3.72 15.88 -0.29
N ILE A 206 3.91 14.61 -0.74
CA ILE A 206 3.33 13.43 -0.08
C ILE A 206 3.73 13.31 1.39
N TYR A 207 4.89 13.84 1.79
CA TYR A 207 5.36 13.79 3.17
C TYR A 207 4.55 14.70 4.12
N ASN A 208 3.57 15.46 3.58
CA ASN A 208 2.56 16.12 4.39
C ASN A 208 1.40 15.20 4.82
N ILE A 209 1.13 14.13 4.07
CA ILE A 209 0.01 13.20 4.33
C ILE A 209 0.07 12.61 5.75
N PRO A 210 1.22 12.10 6.26
CA PRO A 210 1.29 11.52 7.61
C PRO A 210 0.83 12.46 8.73
N ARG A 211 0.92 13.77 8.53
CA ARG A 211 0.50 14.77 9.52
C ARG A 211 -1.01 14.88 9.68
N THR A 212 -1.76 14.27 8.79
CA THR A 212 -3.23 14.34 8.71
C THR A 212 -3.90 12.98 8.92
N LEU A 213 -3.22 11.99 9.53
CA LEU A 213 -3.70 10.62 9.73
C LEU A 213 -4.83 10.46 10.77
N HIS A 214 -5.11 11.48 11.55
CA HIS A 214 -6.09 11.43 12.64
C HIS A 214 -7.46 10.81 12.27
N PRO A 215 -8.06 11.03 11.08
CA PRO A 215 -9.32 10.39 10.71
C PRO A 215 -9.25 8.85 10.70
N ILE A 216 -8.09 8.29 10.38
CA ILE A 216 -7.89 6.82 10.29
C ILE A 216 -7.94 6.20 11.69
N ASP A 217 -7.18 6.73 12.65
CA ASP A 217 -7.11 6.17 14.02
C ASP A 217 -8.50 6.15 14.69
N LEU A 218 -9.30 7.19 14.49
CA LEU A 218 -10.66 7.28 15.03
C LEU A 218 -11.64 6.27 14.42
N SER A 219 -11.37 5.78 13.21
CA SER A 219 -12.28 4.87 12.49
C SER A 219 -12.13 3.41 12.92
N LEU A 220 -10.98 3.01 13.50
CA LEU A 220 -10.59 1.61 13.71
C LEU A 220 -11.67 0.76 14.41
N PRO A 221 -12.27 1.17 15.55
CA PRO A 221 -13.25 0.34 16.24
C PRO A 221 -14.58 0.14 15.50
N ARG A 222 -14.76 0.85 14.38
CA ARG A 222 -15.98 0.83 13.58
C ARG A 222 -15.83 0.09 12.26
N ILE A 223 -14.64 -0.49 12.01
CA ILE A 223 -14.37 -1.30 10.82
C ILE A 223 -14.90 -2.71 11.07
N THR A 224 -16.02 -3.04 10.46
CA THR A 224 -16.72 -4.32 10.68
C THR A 224 -16.41 -5.39 9.62
N GLN A 225 -15.66 -5.04 8.58
CA GLN A 225 -15.31 -5.97 7.51
C GLN A 225 -14.37 -7.07 8.01
N PRO A 226 -14.54 -8.32 7.54
CA PRO A 226 -13.55 -9.38 7.76
C PRO A 226 -12.16 -8.88 7.37
N THR A 227 -11.20 -8.98 8.28
CA THR A 227 -9.86 -8.41 8.08
C THR A 227 -8.78 -9.47 8.24
N LEU A 228 -7.82 -9.48 7.31
CA LEU A 228 -6.53 -10.15 7.40
C LEU A 228 -5.46 -9.10 7.67
N LEU A 229 -4.66 -9.28 8.74
CA LEU A 229 -3.57 -8.38 9.10
C LEU A 229 -2.22 -9.10 8.97
N LEU A 230 -1.35 -8.54 8.12
CA LEU A 230 -0.03 -9.06 7.80
C LEU A 230 1.04 -8.02 8.15
N TRP A 231 2.18 -8.44 8.74
CA TRP A 231 3.27 -7.49 9.01
C TRP A 231 4.65 -8.13 9.09
N GLY A 232 5.66 -7.33 8.83
CA GLY A 232 7.06 -7.68 9.03
C GLY A 232 7.50 -7.48 10.48
N GLY A 233 8.12 -8.50 11.06
CA GLY A 233 8.58 -8.48 12.45
C GLY A 233 9.81 -7.59 12.71
N ARG A 234 10.48 -7.14 11.65
CA ARG A 234 11.64 -6.26 11.67
C ARG A 234 11.39 -4.94 10.95
N ASP A 235 10.12 -4.50 10.92
CA ASP A 235 9.77 -3.21 10.34
C ASP A 235 10.48 -2.08 11.09
N GLN A 236 11.25 -1.26 10.37
CA GLN A 236 11.96 -0.10 10.90
C GLN A 236 11.28 1.22 10.54
N THR A 237 10.26 1.15 9.71
CA THR A 237 9.43 2.31 9.33
C THR A 237 8.29 2.49 10.32
N LEU A 238 7.57 1.41 10.62
CA LEU A 238 6.50 1.38 11.61
C LEU A 238 6.85 0.39 12.72
N SER A 239 6.64 0.75 13.98
CA SER A 239 6.90 -0.12 15.12
C SER A 239 6.13 -1.44 14.98
N PRO A 240 6.81 -2.61 14.96
CA PRO A 240 6.15 -3.91 14.89
C PRO A 240 5.18 -4.17 16.06
N ASP A 241 5.40 -3.54 17.20
CA ASP A 241 4.55 -3.68 18.39
C ASP A 241 3.21 -2.95 18.25
N SER A 242 3.08 -2.08 17.24
CA SER A 242 1.82 -1.41 16.94
C SER A 242 0.77 -2.32 16.29
N PHE A 243 1.19 -3.40 15.61
CA PHE A 243 0.27 -4.27 14.89
C PHE A 243 -0.55 -5.20 15.79
N PRO A 244 0.00 -5.81 16.86
CA PRO A 244 -0.84 -6.46 17.89
C PRO A 244 -1.86 -5.52 18.50
N THR A 245 -1.48 -4.28 18.82
CA THR A 245 -2.42 -3.26 19.32
C THR A 245 -3.52 -2.92 18.30
N LEU A 246 -3.18 -2.86 17.00
CA LEU A 246 -4.18 -2.71 15.94
C LEU A 246 -5.12 -3.91 15.88
N ALA A 247 -4.58 -5.13 16.00
CA ALA A 247 -5.37 -6.36 15.98
C ALA A 247 -6.46 -6.36 17.06
N GLU A 248 -6.17 -5.82 18.25
CA GLU A 248 -7.13 -5.69 19.35
C GLU A 248 -8.24 -4.66 19.07
N LYS A 249 -7.96 -3.65 18.23
CA LYS A 249 -8.92 -2.58 17.86
C LYS A 249 -9.85 -2.97 16.72
N LEU A 250 -9.54 -4.02 15.95
CA LEU A 250 -10.32 -4.44 14.78
C LEU A 250 -11.38 -5.47 15.18
N PRO A 251 -12.68 -5.13 15.18
CA PRO A 251 -13.72 -5.99 15.74
C PRO A 251 -13.97 -7.28 14.96
N ASN A 252 -13.62 -7.33 13.68
CA ASN A 252 -13.81 -8.50 12.82
C ASN A 252 -12.50 -9.01 12.21
N LEU A 253 -11.43 -8.96 13.00
CA LEU A 253 -10.15 -9.55 12.60
C LEU A 253 -10.29 -11.08 12.52
N LYS A 254 -10.02 -11.64 11.35
CA LYS A 254 -10.12 -13.09 11.09
C LYS A 254 -8.81 -13.83 11.24
N LYS A 255 -7.71 -13.20 10.84
CA LYS A 255 -6.40 -13.81 10.87
C LYS A 255 -5.31 -12.76 10.93
N THR A 256 -4.23 -13.10 11.61
CA THR A 256 -2.96 -12.37 11.59
C THR A 256 -1.85 -13.26 11.10
N HIS A 257 -0.84 -12.66 10.45
CA HIS A 257 0.40 -13.36 10.15
C HIS A 257 1.59 -12.39 10.26
N LYS A 258 2.57 -12.77 11.08
CA LYS A 258 3.83 -12.05 11.25
C LYS A 258 4.91 -12.73 10.42
N PHE A 259 5.61 -12.00 9.59
CA PHE A 259 6.83 -12.43 8.91
C PHE A 259 8.05 -12.06 9.76
N PRO A 260 8.63 -12.98 10.55
CA PRO A 260 9.55 -12.62 11.63
C PRO A 260 10.80 -11.89 11.19
N ILE A 261 11.25 -12.14 9.97
CA ILE A 261 12.52 -11.62 9.41
C ILE A 261 12.32 -10.51 8.38
N CYS A 262 11.07 -10.19 8.02
CA CYS A 262 10.73 -9.15 7.08
C CYS A 262 10.70 -7.76 7.71
N GLY A 263 11.00 -6.77 6.88
CA GLY A 263 10.80 -5.34 7.15
C GLY A 263 9.41 -4.83 6.79
N HIS A 264 9.39 -3.62 6.24
CA HIS A 264 8.16 -2.88 5.96
C HIS A 264 7.36 -3.42 4.75
N VAL A 265 7.99 -4.15 3.84
CA VAL A 265 7.39 -4.59 2.56
C VAL A 265 7.38 -6.13 2.40
N PRO A 266 6.69 -6.88 3.29
CA PRO A 266 6.67 -8.34 3.23
C PRO A 266 6.10 -8.89 1.93
N HIS A 267 5.21 -8.17 1.24
CA HIS A 267 4.64 -8.51 -0.06
C HIS A 267 5.68 -8.53 -1.19
N GLN A 268 6.73 -7.70 -1.07
CA GLN A 268 7.86 -7.72 -2.01
C GLN A 268 8.99 -8.66 -1.55
N CYS A 269 9.20 -8.78 -0.22
CA CYS A 269 10.26 -9.61 0.34
C CYS A 269 9.95 -11.11 0.27
N HIS A 270 8.70 -11.50 0.47
CA HIS A 270 8.26 -12.89 0.54
C HIS A 270 6.97 -13.14 -0.23
N PRO A 271 6.88 -12.78 -1.53
CA PRO A 271 5.66 -12.95 -2.31
C PRO A 271 5.19 -14.41 -2.31
N ASN A 272 6.10 -15.38 -2.46
CA ASN A 272 5.76 -16.81 -2.45
C ASN A 272 5.10 -17.31 -1.15
N ASN A 273 5.31 -16.61 -0.04
CA ASN A 273 4.71 -16.96 1.25
C ASN A 273 3.47 -16.11 1.53
N LEU A 274 3.48 -14.82 1.14
CA LEU A 274 2.40 -13.90 1.41
C LEU A 274 1.21 -14.12 0.47
N ASN A 275 1.47 -14.27 -0.82
CA ASN A 275 0.41 -14.37 -1.83
C ASN A 275 -0.55 -15.53 -1.57
N PRO A 276 -0.10 -16.76 -1.23
CA PRO A 276 -1.02 -17.85 -0.85
C PRO A 276 -1.89 -17.53 0.36
N ILE A 277 -1.37 -16.79 1.34
CA ILE A 277 -2.17 -16.38 2.52
C ILE A 277 -3.28 -15.42 2.11
N VAL A 278 -2.96 -14.47 1.23
CA VAL A 278 -3.93 -13.50 0.69
C VAL A 278 -4.99 -14.24 -0.14
N LEU A 279 -4.58 -15.08 -1.09
CA LEU A 279 -5.50 -15.81 -1.96
C LEU A 279 -6.46 -16.71 -1.18
N ASN A 280 -5.97 -17.45 -0.18
CA ASN A 280 -6.80 -18.26 0.71
C ASN A 280 -7.81 -17.41 1.49
N PHE A 281 -7.41 -16.20 1.90
CA PHE A 281 -8.33 -15.29 2.58
C PHE A 281 -9.40 -14.75 1.63
N LEU A 282 -9.05 -14.38 0.39
CA LEU A 282 -10.00 -13.94 -0.63
C LEU A 282 -11.06 -15.01 -0.90
N GLN A 283 -10.64 -16.28 -1.05
CA GLN A 283 -11.55 -17.42 -1.23
C GLN A 283 -12.48 -17.61 -0.03
N SER A 284 -11.93 -17.56 1.19
CA SER A 284 -12.71 -17.68 2.43
C SER A 284 -13.74 -16.56 2.57
N ALA A 285 -13.35 -15.32 2.30
CA ALA A 285 -14.24 -14.16 2.34
C ALA A 285 -15.33 -14.24 1.26
N SER A 286 -15.06 -14.93 0.14
CA SER A 286 -16.06 -15.18 -0.91
C SER A 286 -17.11 -16.21 -0.49
N ALA A 287 -16.76 -17.16 0.37
CA ALA A 287 -17.68 -18.19 0.88
C ALA A 287 -18.54 -17.73 2.07
N MET A 288 -18.28 -16.55 2.66
CA MET A 288 -19.01 -16.02 3.82
C MET A 288 -20.31 -15.25 3.45
N MET A 289 -20.72 -15.32 2.19
CA MET A 289 -22.02 -14.84 1.70
C MET A 289 -22.95 -16.02 1.46
#